data_9081cb6f1ef4725020935e0fc142eab0
#
_entry.id   9081cb6f1ef4725020935e0fc142eab0
#
_cell.length_a   1.000
_cell.length_b   1.000
_cell.length_c   1.000
_cell.angle_alpha   90.00
_cell.angle_beta   90.00
_cell.angle_gamma   90.00
#
_symmetry.space_group_name_H-M   'P 1'
#
loop_
_entity.id
_entity.type
_entity.pdbx_description
1 polymer ?
#
loop_
_entity_poly.entity_id
_entity_poly.type
_entity_poly.pdbx_seq_one_letter_code
_entity_poly.pdbx_strand_id
1 'polypeptide(L)'
;MVHELMTEGLENPVVFFQYYQEEEAENLQIKAAADMGALIFDGFCDGIFIYNQGSLPHTVIDTTAFGILQAGRIRTSKTEYISCPGCGRTLYDLESTIARIKAATSHLKGLKIGIMGCIVNGPGENGGCRLRLCRSRTR
;
A
#
# COMPACT_ATOMS: atom_id res chain seq x y z
N MET A 1 8.22 -12.95 -23.01
CA MET A 1 8.81 -13.62 -21.81
C MET A 1 7.75 -14.19 -20.89
N VAL A 2 6.99 -13.42 -20.10
CA VAL A 2 5.99 -14.01 -19.16
C VAL A 2 4.94 -14.87 -19.88
N HIS A 3 4.39 -14.39 -20.98
CA HIS A 3 3.46 -15.17 -21.82
C HIS A 3 4.09 -16.47 -22.33
N GLU A 4 5.34 -16.48 -22.68
CA GLU A 4 6.07 -17.68 -23.13
C GLU A 4 6.23 -18.68 -21.98
N LEU A 5 6.61 -18.20 -20.76
CA LEU A 5 6.69 -19.06 -19.58
C LEU A 5 5.33 -19.74 -19.30
N MET A 6 4.24 -18.98 -19.38
CA MET A 6 2.89 -19.52 -19.20
C MET A 6 2.52 -20.53 -20.29
N THR A 7 2.90 -20.26 -21.55
CA THR A 7 2.62 -21.15 -22.68
C THR A 7 3.39 -22.47 -22.58
N GLU A 8 4.62 -22.40 -22.10
CA GLU A 8 5.48 -23.58 -21.87
C GLU A 8 5.18 -24.30 -20.54
N GLY A 9 4.24 -23.79 -19.76
CA GLY A 9 3.86 -24.37 -18.46
C GLY A 9 4.95 -24.29 -17.40
N LEU A 10 5.84 -23.29 -17.49
CA LEU A 10 6.92 -23.09 -16.54
C LEU A 10 6.44 -22.24 -15.37
N GLU A 11 6.50 -22.79 -14.16
CA GLU A 11 6.08 -22.15 -12.89
C GLU A 11 7.27 -21.51 -12.15
N ASN A 12 8.25 -21.00 -12.86
CA ASN A 12 9.41 -20.35 -12.25
C ASN A 12 9.01 -18.98 -11.67
N PRO A 13 9.49 -18.64 -10.46
CA PRO A 13 9.25 -17.30 -9.91
C PRO A 13 9.86 -16.22 -10.80
N VAL A 14 9.09 -15.18 -11.06
CA VAL A 14 9.49 -14.05 -11.92
C VAL A 14 9.77 -12.84 -11.04
N VAL A 15 11.00 -12.32 -11.12
CA VAL A 15 11.40 -11.08 -10.46
C VAL A 15 11.65 -10.01 -11.50
N PHE A 16 10.93 -8.89 -11.43
CA PHE A 16 11.17 -7.75 -12.28
C PHE A 16 12.34 -6.93 -11.75
N PHE A 17 13.33 -6.76 -12.60
CA PHE A 17 14.47 -5.87 -12.37
C PHE A 17 14.28 -4.59 -13.19
N GLN A 18 14.46 -3.44 -12.53
CA GLN A 18 14.43 -2.14 -13.19
C GLN A 18 15.57 -1.25 -12.70
N TYR A 19 16.20 -0.55 -13.66
CA TYR A 19 17.29 0.37 -13.42
C TYR A 19 16.80 1.81 -13.51
N TYR A 20 17.19 2.62 -12.52
CA TYR A 20 16.90 4.05 -12.44
C TYR A 20 18.17 4.85 -12.18
N GLN A 21 18.10 6.15 -12.47
CA GLN A 21 19.14 7.13 -12.17
C GLN A 21 18.47 8.40 -11.65
N GLU A 22 17.82 8.28 -10.48
CA GLU A 22 17.03 9.35 -9.89
C GLU A 22 17.75 9.91 -8.64
N GLU A 23 17.72 11.24 -8.53
CA GLU A 23 18.28 11.99 -7.41
C GLU A 23 17.20 12.34 -6.37
N GLU A 24 15.93 12.31 -6.76
CA GLU A 24 14.79 12.63 -5.92
C GLU A 24 13.93 11.40 -5.64
N ALA A 25 13.59 11.22 -4.36
CA ALA A 25 12.80 10.08 -3.91
C ALA A 25 11.42 10.01 -4.56
N GLU A 26 10.77 11.17 -4.78
CA GLU A 26 9.45 11.25 -5.40
C GLU A 26 9.48 10.79 -6.86
N ASN A 27 10.49 11.20 -7.62
CA ASN A 27 10.67 10.78 -9.01
C ASN A 27 10.89 9.27 -9.10
N LEU A 28 11.73 8.70 -8.23
CA LEU A 28 11.94 7.26 -8.16
C LEU A 28 10.62 6.53 -7.84
N GLN A 29 9.86 7.00 -6.86
CA GLN A 29 8.59 6.40 -6.46
C GLN A 29 7.58 6.39 -7.61
N ILE A 30 7.40 7.52 -8.28
CA ILE A 30 6.42 7.65 -9.36
C ILE A 30 6.81 6.75 -10.54
N LYS A 31 8.07 6.81 -10.99
CA LYS A 31 8.55 6.01 -12.13
C LYS A 31 8.49 4.52 -11.82
N ALA A 32 9.03 4.10 -10.68
CA ALA A 32 9.03 2.69 -10.31
C ALA A 32 7.61 2.14 -10.10
N ALA A 33 6.69 2.94 -9.53
CA ALA A 33 5.31 2.54 -9.37
C ALA A 33 4.59 2.40 -10.72
N ALA A 34 4.84 3.29 -11.67
CA ALA A 34 4.26 3.22 -13.02
C ALA A 34 4.77 2.00 -13.79
N ASP A 35 6.10 1.79 -13.79
CA ASP A 35 6.73 0.71 -14.56
C ASP A 35 6.37 -0.69 -14.02
N MET A 36 6.35 -0.85 -12.69
CA MET A 36 6.17 -2.15 -12.04
C MET A 36 4.72 -2.42 -11.67
N GLY A 37 3.93 -1.39 -11.42
CA GLY A 37 2.56 -1.52 -10.93
C GLY A 37 1.65 -2.29 -11.86
N ALA A 38 1.70 -2.01 -13.16
CA ALA A 38 0.90 -2.72 -14.15
C ALA A 38 1.18 -4.24 -14.14
N LEU A 39 2.46 -4.62 -14.13
CA LEU A 39 2.89 -6.01 -14.13
C LEU A 39 2.49 -6.74 -12.84
N ILE A 40 2.52 -6.02 -11.71
CA ILE A 40 2.07 -6.52 -10.41
C ILE A 40 0.55 -6.77 -10.42
N PHE A 41 -0.24 -5.82 -10.92
CA PHE A 41 -1.70 -5.96 -10.98
C PHE A 41 -2.15 -7.05 -11.94
N ASP A 42 -1.41 -7.28 -13.01
CA ASP A 42 -1.68 -8.38 -13.95
C ASP A 42 -1.21 -9.76 -13.43
N GLY A 43 -0.56 -9.79 -12.26
CA GLY A 43 -0.10 -11.04 -11.65
C GLY A 43 1.12 -11.66 -12.35
N PHE A 44 1.90 -10.87 -13.07
CA PHE A 44 3.03 -11.37 -13.88
C PHE A 44 4.36 -11.41 -13.13
N CYS A 45 4.38 -11.10 -11.85
CA CYS A 45 5.62 -11.18 -11.08
C CYS A 45 5.40 -11.61 -9.63
N ASP A 46 6.41 -12.28 -9.10
CA ASP A 46 6.48 -12.74 -7.71
C ASP A 46 7.32 -11.80 -6.84
N GLY A 47 8.10 -10.94 -7.48
CA GLY A 47 8.96 -9.97 -6.78
C GLY A 47 9.46 -8.86 -7.68
N ILE A 48 10.00 -7.82 -7.05
CA ILE A 48 10.60 -6.67 -7.73
C ILE A 48 12.00 -6.39 -7.19
N PHE A 49 12.87 -5.92 -8.06
CA PHE A 49 14.19 -5.43 -7.72
C PHE A 49 14.41 -4.05 -8.36
N ILE A 50 14.67 -3.04 -7.52
CA ILE A 50 14.95 -1.67 -7.94
C ILE A 50 16.43 -1.39 -7.76
N TYR A 51 17.11 -1.03 -8.82
CA TYR A 51 18.48 -0.54 -8.76
C TYR A 51 18.50 0.93 -9.17
N ASN A 52 18.99 1.79 -8.29
CA ASN A 52 19.12 3.23 -8.58
C ASN A 52 20.59 3.65 -8.48
N GLN A 53 21.14 4.19 -9.56
CA GLN A 53 22.51 4.71 -9.61
C GLN A 53 22.63 6.14 -9.09
N GLY A 54 21.49 6.83 -8.81
CA GLY A 54 21.49 8.16 -8.22
C GLY A 54 21.95 8.14 -6.75
N SER A 55 22.04 9.32 -6.16
CA SER A 55 22.56 9.53 -4.79
C SER A 55 21.61 9.11 -3.67
N LEU A 56 20.43 8.58 -3.99
CA LEU A 56 19.44 8.19 -2.99
C LEU A 56 19.93 7.07 -2.08
N PRO A 57 19.71 7.19 -0.75
CA PRO A 57 20.04 6.14 0.20
C PRO A 57 19.29 4.82 -0.10
N HIS A 58 19.92 3.68 0.15
CA HIS A 58 19.29 2.37 -0.02
C HIS A 58 17.96 2.23 0.74
N THR A 59 17.85 2.86 1.92
CA THR A 59 16.61 2.87 2.71
C THR A 59 15.43 3.51 1.99
N VAL A 60 15.66 4.49 1.10
CA VAL A 60 14.64 5.10 0.25
C VAL A 60 14.21 4.14 -0.85
N ILE A 61 15.18 3.46 -1.48
CA ILE A 61 14.94 2.46 -2.53
C ILE A 61 14.11 1.30 -1.96
N ASP A 62 14.52 0.75 -0.81
CA ASP A 62 13.80 -0.31 -0.13
C ASP A 62 12.38 0.12 0.27
N THR A 63 12.25 1.33 0.82
CA THR A 63 10.94 1.88 1.21
C THR A 63 10.02 2.03 0.00
N THR A 64 10.57 2.42 -1.14
CA THR A 64 9.83 2.53 -2.41
C THR A 64 9.39 1.14 -2.89
N ALA A 65 10.29 0.16 -2.94
CA ALA A 65 9.97 -1.21 -3.35
C ALA A 65 8.87 -1.83 -2.46
N PHE A 66 9.02 -1.76 -1.14
CA PHE A 66 8.00 -2.25 -0.22
C PHE A 66 6.69 -1.47 -0.28
N GLY A 67 6.74 -0.17 -0.59
CA GLY A 67 5.56 0.66 -0.83
C GLY A 67 4.77 0.19 -2.05
N ILE A 68 5.44 -0.11 -3.15
CA ILE A 68 4.84 -0.63 -4.39
C ILE A 68 4.21 -2.02 -4.14
N LEU A 69 4.93 -2.94 -3.49
CA LEU A 69 4.41 -4.26 -3.14
C LEU A 69 3.19 -4.18 -2.22
N GLN A 70 3.17 -3.24 -1.29
CA GLN A 70 2.03 -3.02 -0.40
C GLN A 70 0.83 -2.42 -1.12
N ALA A 71 1.05 -1.44 -2.01
CA ALA A 71 0.00 -0.87 -2.85
C ALA A 71 -0.62 -1.93 -3.78
N GLY A 72 0.21 -2.80 -4.35
CA GLY A 72 -0.21 -3.95 -5.15
C GLY A 72 -0.82 -5.12 -4.34
N ARG A 73 -0.88 -5.00 -3.02
CA ARG A 73 -1.39 -6.03 -2.09
C ARG A 73 -0.65 -7.37 -2.11
N ILE A 74 0.55 -7.41 -2.66
CA ILE A 74 1.40 -8.60 -2.67
C ILE A 74 2.02 -8.82 -1.29
N ARG A 75 2.50 -7.74 -0.67
CA ARG A 75 3.16 -7.83 0.64
C ARG A 75 2.84 -6.63 1.51
N THR A 76 2.27 -6.87 2.68
CA THR A 76 2.01 -5.83 3.68
C THR A 76 3.18 -5.73 4.65
N SER A 77 3.96 -4.66 4.57
CA SER A 77 5.14 -4.40 5.40
C SER A 77 4.90 -3.39 6.53
N LYS A 78 3.88 -2.54 6.37
CA LYS A 78 3.48 -1.49 7.34
C LYS A 78 2.02 -1.67 7.72
N THR A 79 1.58 -0.98 8.79
CA THR A 79 0.14 -0.85 9.09
C THR A 79 -0.55 -0.09 7.98
N GLU A 80 -1.62 -0.65 7.42
CA GLU A 80 -2.45 0.00 6.42
C GLU A 80 -3.64 0.69 7.13
N TYR A 81 -3.85 1.98 6.82
CA TYR A 81 -4.97 2.73 7.36
C TYR A 81 -5.94 3.10 6.24
N ILE A 82 -7.19 2.69 6.40
CA ILE A 82 -8.29 3.05 5.51
C ILE A 82 -9.19 4.02 6.26
N SER A 83 -9.29 5.24 5.77
CA SER A 83 -10.14 6.27 6.39
C SER A 83 -10.98 6.97 5.34
N CYS A 84 -12.21 7.34 5.71
CA CYS A 84 -13.02 8.20 4.87
C CYS A 84 -12.54 9.67 4.97
N PRO A 85 -12.82 10.51 3.97
CA PRO A 85 -12.44 11.92 3.99
C PRO A 85 -13.26 12.78 4.97
N GLY A 86 -14.25 12.19 5.62
CA GLY A 86 -15.21 12.91 6.46
C GLY A 86 -16.38 13.49 5.66
N CYS A 87 -17.50 13.65 6.29
CA CYS A 87 -18.69 14.28 5.73
C CYS A 87 -19.56 14.85 6.85
N GLY A 88 -20.67 15.53 6.51
CA GLY A 88 -21.59 16.10 7.51
C GLY A 88 -22.24 15.11 8.48
N ARG A 89 -22.04 13.79 8.26
CA ARG A 89 -22.47 12.71 9.17
C ARG A 89 -21.40 12.33 10.20
N THR A 90 -20.18 12.85 10.07
CA THR A 90 -19.11 12.63 11.03
C THR A 90 -19.36 13.48 12.27
N LEU A 91 -19.51 12.82 13.43
CA LEU A 91 -19.90 13.46 14.70
C LEU A 91 -18.71 13.69 15.64
N TYR A 92 -17.50 13.61 15.15
CA TYR A 92 -16.27 13.78 15.93
C TYR A 92 -15.14 14.30 15.03
N ASP A 93 -14.09 14.81 15.63
CA ASP A 93 -12.89 15.18 14.90
C ASP A 93 -12.16 13.92 14.39
N LEU A 94 -12.42 13.62 13.12
CA LEU A 94 -11.89 12.43 12.45
C LEU A 94 -10.38 12.53 12.26
N GLU A 95 -9.87 13.71 11.94
CA GLU A 95 -8.47 13.94 11.63
C GLU A 95 -7.58 13.72 12.87
N SER A 96 -7.92 14.35 13.99
CA SER A 96 -7.21 14.14 15.25
C SER A 96 -7.31 12.69 15.74
N THR A 97 -8.46 12.05 15.53
CA THR A 97 -8.67 10.64 15.88
C THR A 97 -7.77 9.73 15.02
N ILE A 98 -7.69 9.96 13.73
CA ILE A 98 -6.77 9.23 12.83
C ILE A 98 -5.32 9.40 13.29
N ALA A 99 -4.90 10.63 13.59
CA ALA A 99 -3.55 10.91 14.07
C ALA A 99 -3.21 10.14 15.35
N ARG A 100 -4.12 10.15 16.33
CA ARG A 100 -3.95 9.41 17.60
C ARG A 100 -3.87 7.89 17.38
N ILE A 101 -4.73 7.33 16.53
CA ILE A 101 -4.72 5.90 16.21
C ILE A 101 -3.41 5.54 15.50
N LYS A 102 -2.98 6.32 14.51
CA LYS A 102 -1.70 6.11 13.82
C LYS A 102 -0.52 6.13 14.79
N ALA A 103 -0.47 7.10 15.71
CA ALA A 103 0.58 7.18 16.71
C ALA A 103 0.63 5.94 17.62
N ALA A 104 -0.54 5.41 18.02
CA ALA A 104 -0.65 4.26 18.91
C ALA A 104 -0.43 2.90 18.21
N THR A 105 -0.61 2.81 16.89
CA THR A 105 -0.68 1.52 16.19
C THR A 105 0.33 1.36 15.05
N SER A 106 1.16 2.36 14.78
CA SER A 106 2.15 2.33 13.68
C SER A 106 3.16 1.17 13.78
N HIS A 107 3.39 0.64 14.98
CA HIS A 107 4.26 -0.51 15.23
C HIS A 107 3.62 -1.86 14.87
N LEU A 108 2.30 -1.90 14.66
CA LEU A 108 1.54 -3.12 14.36
C LEU A 108 1.60 -3.47 12.87
N LYS A 109 2.77 -3.91 12.42
CA LYS A 109 3.00 -4.26 11.00
C LYS A 109 2.04 -5.35 10.52
N GLY A 110 1.61 -5.24 9.27
CA GLY A 110 0.74 -6.24 8.64
C GLY A 110 -0.74 -6.13 9.02
N LEU A 111 -1.14 -5.14 9.83
CA LEU A 111 -2.53 -4.90 10.15
C LEU A 111 -3.17 -3.91 9.19
N LYS A 112 -4.45 -4.14 8.91
CA LYS A 112 -5.33 -3.24 8.19
C LYS A 112 -6.35 -2.64 9.17
N ILE A 113 -6.30 -1.32 9.35
CA ILE A 113 -7.12 -0.58 10.33
C ILE A 113 -8.04 0.36 9.57
N GLY A 114 -9.35 0.15 9.71
CA GLY A 114 -10.39 1.02 9.16
C GLY A 114 -10.87 2.06 10.17
N ILE A 115 -10.86 3.33 9.79
CA ILE A 115 -11.32 4.45 10.63
C ILE A 115 -12.34 5.25 9.84
N MET A 116 -13.63 5.09 10.19
CA MET A 116 -14.74 5.69 9.46
C MET A 116 -15.48 6.71 10.31
N GLY A 117 -15.81 7.85 9.71
CA GLY A 117 -16.51 8.93 10.36
C GLY A 117 -17.96 8.63 10.76
N CYS A 118 -18.61 7.69 10.05
CA CYS A 118 -20.00 7.34 10.30
C CYS A 118 -20.27 5.85 10.07
N ILE A 119 -21.42 5.38 10.58
CA ILE A 119 -21.85 3.98 10.45
C ILE A 119 -22.27 3.60 9.02
N VAL A 120 -22.61 4.57 8.19
CA VAL A 120 -23.19 4.30 6.85
C VAL A 120 -22.17 3.62 5.92
N ASN A 121 -20.96 4.17 5.84
CA ASN A 121 -19.89 3.61 4.99
C ASN A 121 -19.04 2.56 5.72
N GLY A 122 -19.05 2.60 7.07
CA GLY A 122 -18.21 1.74 7.89
C GLY A 122 -18.27 0.24 7.56
N PRO A 123 -19.46 -0.38 7.49
CA PRO A 123 -19.57 -1.81 7.24
C PRO A 123 -19.04 -2.25 5.87
N GLY A 124 -19.29 -1.47 4.82
CA GLY A 124 -18.87 -1.79 3.45
C GLY A 124 -17.37 -1.56 3.22
N GLU A 125 -16.89 -0.36 3.50
CA GLU A 125 -15.50 0.03 3.23
C GLU A 125 -14.48 -0.66 4.17
N ASN A 126 -14.93 -1.08 5.36
CA ASN A 126 -14.09 -1.81 6.31
C ASN A 126 -14.08 -3.33 6.10
N GLY A 127 -14.63 -3.85 5.02
CA GLY A 127 -14.83 -5.28 4.80
C GLY A 127 -13.58 -6.16 5.01
N GLY A 128 -12.40 -5.67 4.63
CA GLY A 128 -11.13 -6.37 4.80
C GLY A 128 -10.29 -5.96 6.01
N CYS A 129 -10.79 -5.09 6.90
CA CYS A 129 -10.01 -4.59 8.02
C CYS A 129 -10.09 -5.51 9.23
N ARG A 130 -8.94 -5.75 9.89
CA ARG A 130 -8.88 -6.53 11.15
C ARG A 130 -9.34 -5.70 12.35
N LEU A 131 -9.06 -4.41 12.35
CA LEU A 131 -9.55 -3.47 13.35
C LEU A 131 -10.42 -2.41 12.67
N ARG A 132 -11.54 -2.07 13.28
CA ARG A 132 -12.52 -1.14 12.71
C ARG A 132 -12.99 -0.17 13.76
N LEU A 133 -12.96 1.11 13.45
CA LEU A 133 -13.58 2.16 14.22
C LEU A 133 -14.65 2.85 13.37
N CYS A 134 -15.89 2.81 13.80
CA CYS A 134 -16.94 3.67 13.28
C CYS A 134 -17.84 4.09 14.45
N ARG A 135 -18.21 5.36 14.50
CA ARG A 135 -19.06 5.88 15.56
C ARG A 135 -20.52 5.85 15.12
N SER A 136 -21.35 5.15 15.88
CA SER A 136 -22.81 5.27 15.78
C SER A 136 -23.31 6.37 16.71
N ARG A 137 -24.43 6.98 16.36
CA ARG A 137 -25.17 7.85 17.27
C ARG A 137 -25.80 6.95 18.33
N THR A 138 -25.33 6.98 19.55
CA THR A 138 -26.11 6.48 20.69
C THR A 138 -27.36 7.38 20.81
N ARG A 139 -28.52 6.76 20.74
CA ARG A 139 -29.76 7.42 21.11
C ARG A 139 -29.78 7.72 22.60
#